data_62a621c357b2303aaebe5897336b0fc3
#
_entry.id   62a621c357b2303aaebe5897336b0fc3
#
_cell.length_a   1.000
_cell.length_b   1.000
_cell.length_c   1.000
_cell.angle_alpha   90.00
_cell.angle_beta   90.00
_cell.angle_gamma   90.00
#
_symmetry.space_group_name_H-M   'P 1'
#
loop_
_entity.id
_entity.type
_entity.pdbx_description
1 polymer ?
#
loop_
_entity_poly.entity_id
_entity_poly.type
_entity_poly.pdbx_seq_one_letter_code
_entity_poly.pdbx_strand_id
1 'polypeptide(L)'
;MTERVDAGWSVREFHGLDLGDARLNRRLLIMAEAFGAQPAAPINQASADWRHTKAADACFARARALPAAIVLPHQQRTRERMAAHAPRILASADTTLLNCTHHPATRGLGPIGGGHRGLVMHATRAFPPQGLPLGLRDQQMWARSAPAHAAKRTKQRPIADKESHKWLSALRERVSMTPSEVRLVTIADREADSGALLAEADELSAEYVIRAAQDRRLSGEAELLWAHMATQAVVGTVTVEVAARGAKPARRADLLVRVAHITLQPPRRAADDPGIWLEPLPVWAI
;
A
#
# COMPACT_ATOMS: atom_id res chain seq x y z
N MET A 1 43.26 -14.24 -12.55
CA MET A 1 42.39 -14.11 -11.36
C MET A 1 41.58 -12.84 -11.56
N THR A 2 40.36 -12.94 -12.07
CA THR A 2 39.46 -11.80 -12.23
C THR A 2 38.82 -11.61 -10.87
N GLU A 3 39.19 -10.55 -10.15
CA GLU A 3 38.46 -10.10 -8.95
C GLU A 3 36.99 -9.96 -9.33
N ARG A 4 36.15 -10.80 -8.76
CA ARG A 4 34.71 -10.54 -8.69
C ARG A 4 34.56 -9.29 -7.81
N VAL A 5 34.48 -8.12 -8.44
CA VAL A 5 33.95 -6.94 -7.80
C VAL A 5 32.60 -7.35 -7.25
N ASP A 6 32.49 -7.40 -5.93
CA ASP A 6 31.24 -7.74 -5.27
C ASP A 6 30.18 -6.74 -5.76
N ALA A 7 29.25 -7.22 -6.56
CA ALA A 7 28.28 -6.35 -7.20
C ALA A 7 27.51 -5.61 -6.12
N GLY A 8 27.53 -4.30 -6.12
CA GLY A 8 26.84 -3.45 -5.14
C GLY A 8 25.38 -3.88 -4.95
N TRP A 9 24.77 -3.52 -3.84
CA TRP A 9 23.39 -3.93 -3.54
C TRP A 9 22.41 -3.50 -4.64
N SER A 10 22.64 -2.34 -5.29
CA SER A 10 21.79 -1.84 -6.37
C SER A 10 21.81 -2.75 -7.59
N VAL A 11 22.96 -3.33 -7.94
CA VAL A 11 23.07 -4.28 -9.05
C VAL A 11 22.28 -5.55 -8.76
N ARG A 12 22.30 -6.02 -7.53
CA ARG A 12 21.50 -7.18 -7.12
C ARG A 12 20.01 -6.86 -7.08
N GLU A 13 19.64 -5.72 -6.51
CA GLU A 13 18.24 -5.32 -6.35
C GLU A 13 17.56 -4.98 -7.67
N PHE A 14 18.24 -4.30 -8.57
CA PHE A 14 17.75 -3.91 -9.88
C PHE A 14 18.23 -4.81 -11.02
N HIS A 15 18.54 -6.08 -10.71
CA HIS A 15 18.89 -7.04 -11.73
C HIS A 15 17.75 -7.19 -12.76
N GLY A 16 18.08 -7.11 -14.04
CA GLY A 16 17.10 -7.11 -15.11
C GLY A 16 16.50 -5.74 -15.44
N LEU A 17 17.01 -4.65 -14.82
CA LEU A 17 16.63 -3.29 -15.20
C LEU A 17 16.93 -3.04 -16.67
N ASP A 18 15.91 -2.68 -17.44
CA ASP A 18 16.05 -2.26 -18.82
C ASP A 18 15.25 -0.98 -19.11
N LEU A 19 15.98 0.12 -19.27
CA LEU A 19 15.44 1.42 -19.68
C LEU A 19 15.71 1.66 -21.18
N GLY A 20 16.11 0.63 -21.94
CA GLY A 20 16.43 0.69 -23.37
C GLY A 20 17.73 1.44 -23.70
N ASP A 21 18.58 1.70 -22.70
CA ASP A 21 19.89 2.32 -22.86
C ASP A 21 20.82 1.88 -21.71
N ALA A 22 21.89 1.20 -22.03
CA ALA A 22 22.84 0.68 -21.03
C ALA A 22 23.49 1.78 -20.18
N ARG A 23 23.68 2.99 -20.73
CA ARG A 23 24.21 4.14 -19.99
C ARG A 23 23.19 4.64 -18.97
N LEU A 24 21.91 4.63 -19.33
CA LEU A 24 20.84 5.01 -18.44
C LEU A 24 20.67 3.99 -17.31
N ASN A 25 20.72 2.69 -17.62
CA ASN A 25 20.70 1.60 -16.63
C ASN A 25 21.84 1.76 -15.61
N ARG A 26 23.08 1.92 -16.11
CA ARG A 26 24.23 2.14 -15.22
C ARG A 26 24.10 3.39 -14.37
N ARG A 27 23.54 4.47 -14.93
CA ARG A 27 23.29 5.71 -14.21
C ARG A 27 22.32 5.51 -13.06
N LEU A 28 21.20 4.80 -13.29
CA LEU A 28 20.22 4.51 -12.26
C LEU A 28 20.84 3.71 -11.10
N LEU A 29 21.66 2.71 -11.39
CA LEU A 29 22.35 1.92 -10.36
C LEU A 29 23.26 2.78 -9.48
N ILE A 30 24.03 3.69 -10.09
CA ILE A 30 24.90 4.65 -9.34
C ILE A 30 24.04 5.56 -8.44
N MET A 31 22.92 6.06 -8.97
CA MET A 31 21.99 6.90 -8.21
C MET A 31 21.36 6.11 -7.05
N ALA A 32 20.96 4.86 -7.27
CA ALA A 32 20.39 4.01 -6.24
C ALA A 32 21.38 3.80 -5.09
N GLU A 33 22.65 3.53 -5.36
CA GLU A 33 23.71 3.42 -4.35
C GLU A 33 23.84 4.73 -3.55
N ALA A 34 23.92 5.88 -4.24
CA ALA A 34 24.07 7.17 -3.60
C ALA A 34 22.85 7.53 -2.70
N PHE A 35 21.64 7.30 -3.20
CA PHE A 35 20.41 7.58 -2.45
C PHE A 35 20.19 6.59 -1.30
N GLY A 36 20.58 5.33 -1.49
CA GLY A 36 20.54 4.33 -0.43
C GLY A 36 21.51 4.61 0.71
N ALA A 37 22.66 5.22 0.41
CA ALA A 37 23.61 5.66 1.43
C ALA A 37 23.11 6.88 2.24
N GLN A 38 22.22 7.69 1.68
CA GLN A 38 21.67 8.90 2.30
C GLN A 38 20.16 9.03 2.06
N PRO A 39 19.33 8.11 2.57
CA PRO A 39 17.90 8.00 2.19
C PRO A 39 17.03 9.17 2.65
N ALA A 40 17.49 9.95 3.63
CA ALA A 40 16.79 11.15 4.13
C ALA A 40 17.26 12.45 3.45
N ALA A 41 18.32 12.40 2.66
CA ALA A 41 18.90 13.59 2.04
C ALA A 41 18.17 13.93 0.72
N PRO A 42 18.02 15.23 0.37
CA PRO A 42 17.59 15.63 -0.95
C PRO A 42 18.61 15.19 -2.03
N ILE A 43 18.15 15.06 -3.28
CA ILE A 43 18.93 14.53 -4.40
C ILE A 43 20.33 15.20 -4.53
N ASN A 44 20.37 16.52 -4.38
CA ASN A 44 21.62 17.29 -4.49
C ASN A 44 22.62 17.02 -3.35
N GLN A 45 22.15 16.60 -2.18
CA GLN A 45 22.99 16.21 -1.04
C GLN A 45 23.39 14.73 -1.10
N ALA A 46 22.47 13.87 -1.53
CA ALA A 46 22.73 12.45 -1.71
C ALA A 46 23.67 12.17 -2.91
N SER A 47 23.73 13.10 -3.87
CA SER A 47 24.66 13.02 -5.00
C SER A 47 26.09 13.42 -4.57
N ALA A 48 27.09 12.71 -5.07
CA ALA A 48 28.49 12.95 -4.69
C ALA A 48 28.99 14.37 -5.05
N ASP A 49 28.50 14.91 -6.18
CA ASP A 49 28.83 16.25 -6.68
C ASP A 49 27.75 16.81 -7.61
N TRP A 50 27.97 18.04 -8.10
CA TRP A 50 27.05 18.71 -9.03
C TRP A 50 26.86 17.98 -10.36
N ARG A 51 27.86 17.24 -10.85
CA ARG A 51 27.75 16.46 -12.08
C ARG A 51 26.77 15.30 -11.88
N HIS A 52 26.86 14.64 -10.72
CA HIS A 52 25.92 13.56 -10.35
C HIS A 52 24.49 14.08 -10.15
N THR A 53 24.32 15.26 -9.54
CA THR A 53 23.00 15.91 -9.44
C THR A 53 22.40 16.20 -10.82
N LYS A 54 23.12 16.87 -11.71
CA LYS A 54 22.67 17.11 -13.10
C LYS A 54 22.37 15.83 -13.84
N ALA A 55 23.17 14.81 -13.58
CA ALA A 55 22.99 13.53 -14.22
C ALA A 55 21.74 12.78 -13.72
N ALA A 56 21.36 12.97 -12.44
CA ALA A 56 20.10 12.46 -11.89
C ALA A 56 18.90 13.17 -12.53
N ASP A 57 18.94 14.51 -12.60
CA ASP A 57 17.89 15.30 -13.26
C ASP A 57 17.70 14.87 -14.72
N ALA A 58 18.80 14.75 -15.46
CA ALA A 58 18.78 14.30 -16.85
C ALA A 58 18.28 12.86 -17.02
N CYS A 59 18.53 11.98 -16.03
CA CYS A 59 18.00 10.62 -16.00
C CYS A 59 16.48 10.62 -15.87
N PHE A 60 15.95 11.32 -14.88
CA PHE A 60 14.51 11.38 -14.62
C PHE A 60 13.73 12.17 -15.69
N ALA A 61 14.38 13.09 -16.40
CA ALA A 61 13.78 13.79 -17.55
C ALA A 61 13.63 12.90 -18.79
N ARG A 62 14.22 11.70 -18.84
CA ARG A 62 14.09 10.80 -19.97
C ARG A 62 12.73 10.11 -19.98
N ALA A 63 12.05 10.12 -21.13
CA ALA A 63 10.76 9.44 -21.30
C ALA A 63 10.80 7.93 -21.03
N ARG A 64 11.99 7.31 -21.10
CA ARG A 64 12.21 5.88 -20.81
C ARG A 64 12.39 5.56 -19.33
N ALA A 65 12.76 6.55 -18.50
CA ALA A 65 12.89 6.38 -17.05
C ALA A 65 11.52 6.37 -16.37
N LEU A 66 10.62 5.49 -16.81
CA LEU A 66 9.29 5.35 -16.26
C LEU A 66 9.35 4.71 -14.87
N PRO A 67 8.59 5.22 -13.88
CA PRO A 67 8.53 4.63 -12.55
C PRO A 67 8.27 3.12 -12.56
N ALA A 68 7.36 2.65 -13.40
CA ALA A 68 7.06 1.23 -13.53
C ALA A 68 8.28 0.40 -13.96
N ALA A 69 9.07 0.87 -14.94
CA ALA A 69 10.26 0.17 -15.41
C ALA A 69 11.36 0.10 -14.34
N ILE A 70 11.43 1.11 -13.46
CA ILE A 70 12.38 1.15 -12.34
C ILE A 70 11.94 0.22 -11.21
N VAL A 71 10.64 0.18 -10.90
CA VAL A 71 10.10 -0.57 -9.77
C VAL A 71 10.01 -2.07 -10.06
N LEU A 72 9.80 -2.47 -11.33
CA LEU A 72 9.59 -3.86 -11.73
C LEU A 72 10.72 -4.82 -11.27
N PRO A 73 12.02 -4.54 -11.49
CA PRO A 73 13.09 -5.41 -10.98
C PRO A 73 13.07 -5.57 -9.46
N HIS A 74 12.82 -4.48 -8.72
CA HIS A 74 12.69 -4.51 -7.27
C HIS A 74 11.50 -5.39 -6.82
N GLN A 75 10.36 -5.30 -7.49
CA GLN A 75 9.20 -6.17 -7.22
C GLN A 75 9.52 -7.64 -7.48
N GLN A 76 10.30 -7.94 -8.51
CA GLN A 76 10.79 -9.29 -8.78
C GLN A 76 11.64 -9.82 -7.62
N ARG A 77 12.58 -9.03 -7.12
CA ARG A 77 13.39 -9.39 -5.94
C ARG A 77 12.54 -9.55 -4.69
N THR A 78 11.52 -8.70 -4.53
CA THR A 78 10.57 -8.83 -3.42
C THR A 78 9.84 -10.17 -3.47
N ARG A 79 9.40 -10.64 -4.64
CA ARG A 79 8.75 -11.97 -4.81
C ARG A 79 9.68 -13.11 -4.42
N GLU A 80 10.94 -13.05 -4.84
CA GLU A 80 11.95 -14.06 -4.49
C GLU A 80 12.16 -14.12 -2.96
N ARG A 81 12.24 -12.95 -2.30
CA ARG A 81 12.32 -12.87 -0.84
C ARG A 81 11.06 -13.39 -0.16
N MET A 82 9.87 -13.11 -0.71
CA MET A 82 8.60 -13.65 -0.20
C MET A 82 8.60 -15.18 -0.25
N ALA A 83 8.99 -15.78 -1.38
CA ALA A 83 9.09 -17.24 -1.51
C ALA A 83 10.08 -17.84 -0.50
N ALA A 84 11.23 -17.18 -0.27
CA ALA A 84 12.22 -17.62 0.71
C ALA A 84 11.73 -17.51 2.17
N HIS A 85 10.67 -16.76 2.45
CA HIS A 85 10.08 -16.58 3.78
C HIS A 85 8.67 -17.19 3.89
N ALA A 86 8.28 -18.05 2.94
CA ALA A 86 7.02 -18.78 2.99
C ALA A 86 6.88 -19.60 4.31
N PRO A 87 5.67 -19.99 4.73
CA PRO A 87 4.44 -19.94 3.95
C PRO A 87 3.62 -18.65 4.13
N ARG A 88 3.86 -17.81 5.15
CA ARG A 88 2.97 -16.66 5.43
C ARG A 88 3.70 -15.33 5.26
N ILE A 89 3.11 -14.44 4.44
CA ILE A 89 3.59 -13.09 4.19
C ILE A 89 2.47 -12.09 4.46
N LEU A 90 2.80 -11.02 5.16
CA LEU A 90 1.92 -9.90 5.44
C LEU A 90 2.12 -8.83 4.34
N ALA A 91 1.05 -8.42 3.69
CA ALA A 91 1.03 -7.38 2.68
C ALA A 91 0.40 -6.11 3.26
N SER A 92 1.24 -5.24 3.85
CA SER A 92 0.77 -3.98 4.41
C SER A 92 0.57 -2.94 3.32
N ALA A 93 -0.68 -2.52 3.12
CA ALA A 93 -1.07 -1.54 2.12
C ALA A 93 -1.50 -0.23 2.77
N ASP A 94 -1.03 0.89 2.22
CA ASP A 94 -1.34 2.24 2.72
C ASP A 94 -1.30 3.28 1.60
N THR A 95 -1.99 4.42 1.84
CA THR A 95 -2.07 5.54 0.91
C THR A 95 -1.32 6.75 1.46
N THR A 96 -0.40 7.28 0.69
CA THR A 96 0.39 8.47 1.02
C THR A 96 0.04 9.62 0.07
N LEU A 97 -0.13 10.81 0.61
CA LEU A 97 -0.31 12.05 -0.16
C LEU A 97 1.04 12.76 -0.29
N LEU A 98 1.55 12.87 -1.50
CA LEU A 98 2.78 13.58 -1.81
C LEU A 98 2.44 15.05 -2.07
N ASN A 99 2.72 15.92 -1.09
CA ASN A 99 2.40 17.34 -1.18
C ASN A 99 3.48 18.09 -1.99
N CYS A 100 3.10 18.58 -3.17
CA CYS A 100 3.95 19.33 -4.07
C CYS A 100 3.49 20.81 -4.22
N THR A 101 2.72 21.34 -3.28
CA THR A 101 2.14 22.69 -3.36
C THR A 101 3.22 23.77 -3.51
N HIS A 102 4.37 23.59 -2.88
CA HIS A 102 5.49 24.53 -2.94
C HIS A 102 6.33 24.43 -4.23
N HIS A 103 5.90 23.58 -5.18
CA HIS A 103 6.55 23.41 -6.48
C HIS A 103 5.61 23.88 -7.62
N PRO A 104 5.35 25.19 -7.79
CA PRO A 104 4.33 25.71 -8.68
C PRO A 104 4.60 25.41 -10.16
N ALA A 105 5.84 25.20 -10.55
CA ALA A 105 6.23 24.84 -11.92
C ALA A 105 5.94 23.38 -12.26
N THR A 106 5.62 22.50 -11.27
CA THR A 106 5.34 21.10 -11.53
C THR A 106 3.96 20.94 -12.17
N ARG A 107 3.92 20.29 -13.33
CA ARG A 107 2.69 20.01 -14.08
C ARG A 107 2.15 18.62 -13.70
N GLY A 108 0.86 18.39 -14.03
CA GLY A 108 0.24 17.07 -13.80
C GLY A 108 -0.13 16.79 -12.34
N LEU A 109 -0.10 17.80 -11.45
CA LEU A 109 -0.52 17.66 -10.06
C LEU A 109 -2.04 17.83 -9.93
N GLY A 110 -2.64 17.05 -9.02
CA GLY A 110 -4.05 17.15 -8.66
C GLY A 110 -4.28 17.63 -7.22
N PRO A 111 -5.54 17.89 -6.83
CA PRO A 111 -5.89 18.27 -5.47
C PRO A 111 -5.70 17.09 -4.49
N ILE A 112 -5.05 17.34 -3.36
CA ILE A 112 -4.84 16.34 -2.29
C ILE A 112 -5.55 16.70 -0.98
N GLY A 113 -6.43 17.71 -1.00
CA GLY A 113 -7.16 18.20 0.16
C GLY A 113 -6.50 19.43 0.80
N GLY A 114 -7.27 20.17 1.64
CA GLY A 114 -6.75 21.34 2.38
C GLY A 114 -6.19 22.47 1.50
N GLY A 115 -6.61 22.59 0.23
CA GLY A 115 -6.04 23.56 -0.72
C GLY A 115 -4.68 23.16 -1.31
N HIS A 116 -4.18 21.98 -0.97
CA HIS A 116 -2.88 21.49 -1.44
C HIS A 116 -2.98 20.74 -2.77
N ARG A 117 -1.86 20.73 -3.51
CA ARG A 117 -1.70 20.01 -4.78
C ARG A 117 -0.56 19.00 -4.70
N GLY A 118 -0.74 17.85 -5.36
CA GLY A 118 0.25 16.79 -5.30
C GLY A 118 -0.16 15.54 -6.06
N LEU A 119 0.41 14.42 -5.63
CA LEU A 119 0.11 13.08 -6.13
C LEU A 119 -0.39 12.20 -4.99
N VAL A 120 -1.17 11.20 -5.34
CA VAL A 120 -1.55 10.12 -4.43
C VAL A 120 -0.71 8.90 -4.76
N MET A 121 -0.12 8.28 -3.76
CA MET A 121 0.62 7.04 -3.89
C MET A 121 -0.02 5.99 -2.99
N HIS A 122 -0.45 4.87 -3.58
CA HIS A 122 -0.88 3.68 -2.85
C HIS A 122 0.18 2.61 -3.01
N ALA A 123 0.73 2.14 -1.90
CA ALA A 123 1.84 1.20 -1.91
C ALA A 123 1.57 0.00 -1.00
N THR A 124 1.98 -1.18 -1.43
CA THR A 124 1.93 -2.41 -0.64
C THR A 124 3.34 -2.91 -0.38
N ARG A 125 3.69 -3.13 0.88
CA ARG A 125 4.97 -3.68 1.31
C ARG A 125 4.79 -5.09 1.86
N ALA A 126 5.76 -5.97 1.57
CA ALA A 126 5.75 -7.34 2.04
C ALA A 126 6.61 -7.51 3.29
N PHE A 127 6.10 -8.27 4.25
CA PHE A 127 6.76 -8.61 5.52
C PHE A 127 6.50 -10.08 5.88
N PRO A 128 7.46 -10.83 6.41
CA PRO A 128 7.14 -12.04 7.16
C PRO A 128 6.53 -11.65 8.52
N PRO A 129 5.92 -12.58 9.27
CA PRO A 129 5.30 -12.29 10.57
C PRO A 129 6.23 -11.64 11.59
N GLN A 130 7.55 -11.81 11.45
CA GLN A 130 8.58 -11.20 12.29
C GLN A 130 8.80 -9.71 12.01
N GLY A 131 8.17 -9.16 10.96
CA GLY A 131 8.20 -7.73 10.66
C GLY A 131 9.41 -7.24 9.84
N LEU A 132 10.26 -8.13 9.32
CA LEU A 132 11.38 -7.75 8.46
C LEU A 132 10.85 -7.24 7.09
N PRO A 133 11.16 -6.01 6.65
CA PRO A 133 10.71 -5.54 5.34
C PRO A 133 11.36 -6.34 4.20
N LEU A 134 10.56 -7.03 3.40
CA LEU A 134 11.03 -7.76 2.23
C LEU A 134 11.11 -6.89 0.97
N GLY A 135 10.34 -5.81 0.93
CA GLY A 135 10.36 -4.86 -0.17
C GLY A 135 8.97 -4.39 -0.59
N LEU A 136 8.95 -3.60 -1.65
CA LEU A 136 7.74 -3.08 -2.27
C LEU A 136 7.13 -4.16 -3.18
N ARG A 137 5.88 -4.50 -2.90
CA ARG A 137 5.14 -5.52 -3.66
C ARG A 137 4.36 -4.92 -4.81
N ASP A 138 3.73 -3.77 -4.56
CA ASP A 138 2.92 -3.02 -5.51
C ASP A 138 2.97 -1.52 -5.21
N GLN A 139 2.85 -0.71 -6.26
CA GLN A 139 2.78 0.75 -6.15
C GLN A 139 1.94 1.33 -7.28
N GLN A 140 0.92 2.07 -6.90
CA GLN A 140 0.11 2.86 -7.81
C GLN A 140 0.33 4.35 -7.50
N MET A 141 0.44 5.18 -8.53
CA MET A 141 0.62 6.63 -8.38
C MET A 141 -0.25 7.38 -9.38
N TRP A 142 -1.00 8.36 -8.91
CA TRP A 142 -1.86 9.18 -9.78
C TRP A 142 -2.05 10.60 -9.24
N ALA A 143 -2.47 11.50 -10.14
CA ALA A 143 -3.01 12.79 -9.77
C ALA A 143 -4.54 12.75 -9.76
N ARG A 144 -5.17 13.29 -8.73
CA ARG A 144 -6.63 13.45 -8.72
C ARG A 144 -7.05 14.48 -9.77
N SER A 145 -8.11 14.19 -10.50
CA SER A 145 -8.75 15.20 -11.33
C SER A 145 -9.37 16.31 -10.47
N ALA A 146 -9.27 17.56 -10.91
CA ALA A 146 -10.02 18.62 -10.26
C ALA A 146 -11.52 18.26 -10.29
N PRO A 147 -12.27 18.46 -9.19
CA PRO A 147 -13.70 18.19 -9.21
C PRO A 147 -14.34 19.08 -10.29
N ALA A 148 -14.95 18.45 -11.30
CA ALA A 148 -15.85 19.18 -12.18
C ALA A 148 -16.92 19.83 -11.29
N HIS A 149 -17.24 21.08 -11.54
CA HIS A 149 -18.32 21.81 -10.84
C HIS A 149 -19.57 20.93 -10.79
N ALA A 150 -19.99 20.52 -9.63
CA ALA A 150 -21.07 19.58 -9.32
C ALA A 150 -20.63 18.15 -8.97
N ALA A 151 -19.71 18.00 -8.04
CA ALA A 151 -19.57 16.72 -7.32
C ALA A 151 -20.77 16.50 -6.36
N LYS A 152 -22.00 16.61 -6.90
CA LYS A 152 -23.18 16.09 -6.26
C LYS A 152 -23.07 14.57 -6.28
N ARG A 153 -22.90 13.99 -5.07
CA ARG A 153 -23.02 12.57 -4.73
C ARG A 153 -21.87 11.66 -5.18
N THR A 154 -20.71 11.80 -4.56
CA THR A 154 -19.63 10.82 -4.56
C THR A 154 -20.13 9.39 -4.22
N LYS A 155 -21.24 9.29 -3.47
CA LYS A 155 -21.88 8.03 -3.09
C LYS A 155 -22.53 7.26 -4.25
N GLN A 156 -22.84 7.92 -5.38
CA GLN A 156 -23.55 7.32 -6.52
C GLN A 156 -22.63 6.99 -7.71
N ARG A 157 -21.32 7.25 -7.62
CA ARG A 157 -20.38 6.87 -8.68
C ARG A 157 -20.16 5.36 -8.67
N PRO A 158 -20.03 4.72 -9.85
CA PRO A 158 -19.55 3.34 -9.95
C PRO A 158 -18.24 3.16 -9.18
N ILE A 159 -18.00 1.96 -8.68
CA ILE A 159 -16.81 1.69 -7.86
C ILE A 159 -15.52 1.91 -8.65
N ALA A 160 -15.55 1.66 -9.97
CA ALA A 160 -14.44 1.91 -10.89
C ALA A 160 -14.01 3.39 -10.93
N ASP A 161 -14.94 4.32 -10.67
CA ASP A 161 -14.70 5.76 -10.65
C ASP A 161 -14.36 6.28 -9.25
N LYS A 162 -14.38 5.42 -8.24
CA LYS A 162 -14.03 5.75 -6.85
C LYS A 162 -12.54 5.51 -6.59
N GLU A 163 -11.95 6.33 -5.75
CA GLU A 163 -10.58 6.12 -5.28
C GLU A 163 -10.39 4.76 -4.57
N SER A 164 -11.45 4.20 -4.00
CA SER A 164 -11.45 2.87 -3.41
C SER A 164 -11.15 1.74 -4.40
N HIS A 165 -11.31 1.97 -5.72
CA HIS A 165 -10.94 1.01 -6.77
C HIS A 165 -9.45 0.61 -6.72
N LYS A 166 -8.57 1.49 -6.23
CA LYS A 166 -7.15 1.19 -6.01
C LYS A 166 -6.94 -0.07 -5.14
N TRP A 167 -7.80 -0.23 -4.11
CA TRP A 167 -7.74 -1.37 -3.19
C TRP A 167 -8.11 -2.68 -3.90
N LEU A 168 -9.14 -2.65 -4.77
CA LEU A 168 -9.57 -3.82 -5.55
C LEU A 168 -8.50 -4.20 -6.57
N SER A 169 -7.99 -3.22 -7.32
CA SER A 169 -6.92 -3.45 -8.30
C SER A 169 -5.67 -4.03 -7.64
N ALA A 170 -5.26 -3.47 -6.50
CA ALA A 170 -4.12 -3.96 -5.75
C ALA A 170 -4.36 -5.37 -5.19
N LEU A 171 -5.58 -5.71 -4.77
CA LEU A 171 -5.93 -7.04 -4.29
C LEU A 171 -5.84 -8.08 -5.42
N ARG A 172 -6.47 -7.80 -6.57
CA ARG A 172 -6.45 -8.69 -7.75
C ARG A 172 -5.03 -8.97 -8.23
N GLU A 173 -4.23 -7.91 -8.39
CA GLU A 173 -2.85 -8.05 -8.77
C GLU A 173 -2.04 -8.86 -7.74
N ARG A 174 -2.25 -8.61 -6.46
CA ARG A 174 -1.60 -9.36 -5.39
C ARG A 174 -1.90 -10.86 -5.48
N VAL A 175 -3.16 -11.22 -5.62
CA VAL A 175 -3.57 -12.64 -5.70
C VAL A 175 -2.97 -13.28 -6.94
N SER A 176 -3.11 -12.67 -8.12
CA SER A 176 -2.65 -13.23 -9.39
C SER A 176 -1.14 -13.42 -9.48
N MET A 177 -0.36 -12.62 -8.74
CA MET A 177 1.11 -12.62 -8.82
C MET A 177 1.79 -13.19 -7.58
N THR A 178 1.06 -13.77 -6.65
CA THR A 178 1.62 -14.42 -5.45
C THR A 178 2.06 -15.84 -5.79
N PRO A 179 3.29 -16.25 -5.43
CA PRO A 179 3.71 -17.64 -5.57
C PRO A 179 2.78 -18.59 -4.83
N SER A 180 2.51 -19.75 -5.39
CA SER A 180 1.53 -20.73 -4.87
C SER A 180 1.86 -21.22 -3.46
N GLU A 181 3.14 -21.23 -3.09
CA GLU A 181 3.63 -21.60 -1.77
C GLU A 181 3.45 -20.52 -0.70
N VAL A 182 3.06 -19.29 -1.11
CA VAL A 182 2.92 -18.13 -0.23
C VAL A 182 1.45 -17.88 0.10
N ARG A 183 1.11 -17.91 1.38
CA ARG A 183 -0.15 -17.41 1.91
C ARG A 183 -0.01 -15.91 2.19
N LEU A 184 -0.66 -15.09 1.39
CA LEU A 184 -0.58 -13.63 1.48
C LEU A 184 -1.74 -13.07 2.30
N VAL A 185 -1.43 -12.44 3.42
CA VAL A 185 -2.41 -11.77 4.29
C VAL A 185 -2.36 -10.26 4.04
N THR A 186 -3.41 -9.68 3.49
CA THR A 186 -3.52 -8.23 3.33
C THR A 186 -3.75 -7.55 4.68
N ILE A 187 -2.90 -6.59 5.03
CA ILE A 187 -3.10 -5.73 6.21
C ILE A 187 -3.39 -4.32 5.74
N ALA A 188 -4.50 -3.75 6.22
CA ALA A 188 -4.88 -2.41 5.83
C ALA A 188 -5.60 -1.66 6.96
N ASP A 189 -5.56 -0.33 6.86
CA ASP A 189 -6.22 0.56 7.78
C ASP A 189 -7.72 0.74 7.47
N ARG A 190 -8.33 1.74 8.11
CA ARG A 190 -9.76 2.07 7.96
C ARG A 190 -10.18 2.47 6.54
N GLU A 191 -9.26 2.94 5.72
CA GLU A 191 -9.56 3.33 4.33
C GLU A 191 -9.97 2.13 3.49
N ALA A 192 -9.45 0.96 3.81
CA ALA A 192 -9.76 -0.30 3.16
C ALA A 192 -11.13 -0.91 3.58
N ASP A 193 -11.75 -0.43 4.66
CA ASP A 193 -13.02 -0.99 5.15
C ASP A 193 -14.20 -0.65 4.23
N SER A 194 -14.25 -1.26 3.07
CA SER A 194 -15.34 -1.16 2.12
C SER A 194 -15.97 -2.52 1.84
N GLY A 195 -17.30 -2.54 1.68
CA GLY A 195 -18.03 -3.79 1.37
C GLY A 195 -17.54 -4.45 0.08
N ALA A 196 -17.15 -3.66 -0.92
CA ALA A 196 -16.63 -4.17 -2.17
C ALA A 196 -15.28 -4.88 -2.02
N LEU A 197 -14.38 -4.36 -1.16
CA LEU A 197 -13.11 -5.03 -0.91
C LEU A 197 -13.29 -6.34 -0.14
N LEU A 198 -14.18 -6.34 0.84
CA LEU A 198 -14.48 -7.55 1.61
C LEU A 198 -15.08 -8.65 0.74
N ALA A 199 -16.04 -8.30 -0.14
CA ALA A 199 -16.65 -9.24 -1.10
C ALA A 199 -15.61 -9.77 -2.10
N GLU A 200 -14.81 -8.91 -2.70
CA GLU A 200 -13.75 -9.31 -3.62
C GLU A 200 -12.72 -10.23 -2.97
N ALA A 201 -12.37 -9.95 -1.70
CA ALA A 201 -11.45 -10.79 -0.95
C ALA A 201 -12.03 -12.19 -0.70
N ASP A 202 -13.32 -12.28 -0.40
CA ASP A 202 -14.03 -13.54 -0.24
C ASP A 202 -14.08 -14.34 -1.55
N GLU A 203 -14.49 -13.71 -2.65
CA GLU A 203 -14.52 -14.32 -3.99
C GLU A 203 -13.15 -14.87 -4.42
N LEU A 204 -12.08 -14.14 -4.10
CA LEU A 204 -10.70 -14.53 -4.41
C LEU A 204 -10.09 -15.47 -3.36
N SER A 205 -10.83 -15.82 -2.30
CA SER A 205 -10.31 -16.56 -1.13
C SER A 205 -9.03 -15.92 -0.54
N ALA A 206 -8.94 -14.59 -0.59
CA ALA A 206 -7.80 -13.83 -0.13
C ALA A 206 -7.88 -13.56 1.37
N GLU A 207 -6.79 -13.83 2.11
CA GLU A 207 -6.71 -13.54 3.53
C GLU A 207 -6.50 -12.05 3.80
N TYR A 208 -7.15 -11.50 4.83
CA TYR A 208 -7.00 -10.10 5.20
C TYR A 208 -7.16 -9.82 6.71
N VAL A 209 -6.54 -8.75 7.16
CA VAL A 209 -6.77 -8.09 8.45
C VAL A 209 -6.99 -6.61 8.16
N ILE A 210 -8.24 -6.15 8.28
CA ILE A 210 -8.63 -4.77 7.96
C ILE A 210 -9.19 -4.12 9.23
N ARG A 211 -8.70 -2.93 9.54
CA ARG A 211 -9.25 -2.16 10.66
C ARG A 211 -10.66 -1.68 10.34
N ALA A 212 -11.65 -2.10 11.12
CA ALA A 212 -13.02 -1.67 10.95
C ALA A 212 -13.18 -0.15 11.15
N ALA A 213 -13.87 0.49 10.20
CA ALA A 213 -14.29 1.89 10.24
C ALA A 213 -15.80 2.03 10.37
N GLN A 214 -16.54 0.98 9.97
CA GLN A 214 -18.00 0.96 9.91
C GLN A 214 -18.55 0.08 11.03
N ASP A 215 -19.52 0.59 11.78
CA ASP A 215 -20.29 -0.20 12.74
C ASP A 215 -21.38 -0.98 11.99
N ARG A 216 -21.01 -2.17 11.52
CA ARG A 216 -21.82 -2.97 10.58
C ARG A 216 -22.90 -3.75 11.30
N ARG A 217 -23.99 -4.06 10.57
CA ARG A 217 -25.02 -4.99 11.02
C ARG A 217 -24.48 -6.41 10.95
N LEU A 218 -24.92 -7.21 11.91
CA LEU A 218 -24.65 -8.64 12.00
C LEU A 218 -25.89 -9.43 11.65
N SER A 219 -25.73 -10.59 11.03
CA SER A 219 -26.81 -11.54 10.79
C SER A 219 -27.19 -12.26 12.07
N GLY A 220 -28.48 -12.29 12.38
CA GLY A 220 -28.98 -12.99 13.59
C GLY A 220 -28.82 -12.19 14.89
N GLU A 221 -28.20 -11.01 14.85
CA GLU A 221 -27.98 -10.17 16.03
C GLU A 221 -28.78 -8.87 15.94
N ALA A 222 -29.31 -8.42 17.08
CA ALA A 222 -29.97 -7.13 17.18
C ALA A 222 -28.96 -5.97 17.21
N GLU A 223 -27.76 -6.24 17.73
CA GLU A 223 -26.70 -5.27 17.94
C GLU A 223 -25.82 -5.10 16.70
N LEU A 224 -25.14 -3.97 16.66
CA LEU A 224 -24.10 -3.70 15.66
C LEU A 224 -22.76 -4.30 16.09
N LEU A 225 -21.79 -4.34 15.16
CA LEU A 225 -20.49 -4.95 15.35
C LEU A 225 -19.78 -4.55 16.63
N TRP A 226 -19.71 -3.26 16.93
CA TRP A 226 -18.93 -2.80 18.11
C TRP A 226 -19.60 -3.14 19.43
N ALA A 227 -20.93 -3.03 19.52
CA ALA A 227 -21.68 -3.44 20.69
C ALA A 227 -21.55 -4.95 20.92
N HIS A 228 -21.73 -5.75 19.85
CA HIS A 228 -21.54 -7.20 19.91
C HIS A 228 -20.14 -7.59 20.40
N MET A 229 -19.08 -6.98 19.82
CA MET A 229 -17.70 -7.26 20.21
C MET A 229 -17.40 -6.84 21.67
N ALA A 230 -18.03 -5.79 22.16
CA ALA A 230 -17.85 -5.36 23.56
C ALA A 230 -18.34 -6.38 24.57
N THR A 231 -19.33 -7.22 24.22
CA THR A 231 -19.87 -8.28 25.09
C THR A 231 -19.07 -9.57 25.06
N GLN A 232 -18.18 -9.76 24.07
CA GLN A 232 -17.39 -10.97 23.93
C GLN A 232 -16.37 -11.14 25.07
N ALA A 233 -16.07 -12.38 25.43
CA ALA A 233 -15.06 -12.66 26.46
C ALA A 233 -13.67 -12.17 26.03
N VAL A 234 -12.90 -11.68 26.99
CA VAL A 234 -11.49 -11.35 26.79
C VAL A 234 -10.69 -12.65 26.69
N VAL A 235 -10.04 -12.88 25.54
CA VAL A 235 -9.23 -14.08 25.28
C VAL A 235 -7.74 -13.86 25.52
N GLY A 236 -7.33 -12.61 25.70
CA GLY A 236 -5.93 -12.28 25.95
C GLY A 236 -5.69 -10.79 26.14
N THR A 237 -4.46 -10.43 26.45
CA THR A 237 -3.98 -9.05 26.56
C THR A 237 -2.71 -8.88 25.76
N VAL A 238 -2.60 -7.77 25.03
CA VAL A 238 -1.40 -7.40 24.26
C VAL A 238 -0.93 -6.03 24.73
N THR A 239 0.34 -5.96 25.14
CA THR A 239 0.97 -4.68 25.47
C THR A 239 1.63 -4.08 24.23
N VAL A 240 1.35 -2.82 23.96
CA VAL A 240 1.94 -2.07 22.84
C VAL A 240 2.61 -0.79 23.32
N GLU A 241 3.78 -0.50 22.75
CA GLU A 241 4.46 0.77 22.93
C GLU A 241 3.89 1.79 21.94
N VAL A 242 3.30 2.85 22.44
CA VAL A 242 2.74 3.92 21.62
C VAL A 242 3.75 5.07 21.58
N ALA A 243 4.33 5.32 20.41
CA ALA A 243 5.28 6.41 20.21
C ALA A 243 4.67 7.78 20.49
N ALA A 244 5.49 8.73 20.89
CA ALA A 244 5.09 10.13 21.06
C ALA A 244 4.58 10.69 19.73
N ARG A 245 3.49 11.48 19.80
CA ARG A 245 2.91 12.13 18.61
C ARG A 245 2.41 13.54 18.96
N GLY A 246 3.06 14.55 18.41
CA GLY A 246 2.77 15.93 18.75
C GLY A 246 2.95 16.19 20.26
N ALA A 247 1.96 16.75 20.93
CA ALA A 247 1.99 17.01 22.38
C ALA A 247 1.71 15.76 23.24
N LYS A 248 1.41 14.59 22.66
CA LYS A 248 1.16 13.36 23.40
C LYS A 248 2.47 12.61 23.61
N PRO A 249 2.89 12.32 24.87
CA PRO A 249 4.11 11.58 25.15
C PRO A 249 3.98 10.11 24.71
N ALA A 250 5.13 9.45 24.55
CA ALA A 250 5.17 8.01 24.40
C ALA A 250 4.56 7.34 25.64
N ARG A 251 3.85 6.24 25.45
CA ARG A 251 3.20 5.49 26.51
C ARG A 251 3.10 4.01 26.20
N ARG A 252 3.02 3.22 27.21
CA ARG A 252 2.65 1.81 27.14
C ARG A 252 1.12 1.68 27.26
N ALA A 253 0.50 0.81 26.46
CA ALA A 253 -0.91 0.53 26.52
C ALA A 253 -1.16 -0.98 26.53
N ASP A 254 -1.97 -1.46 27.46
CA ASP A 254 -2.43 -2.83 27.52
C ASP A 254 -3.80 -2.92 26.83
N LEU A 255 -3.87 -3.72 25.78
CA LEU A 255 -5.05 -3.91 24.97
C LEU A 255 -5.70 -5.25 25.29
N LEU A 256 -6.98 -5.22 25.63
CA LEU A 256 -7.78 -6.44 25.81
C LEU A 256 -8.17 -7.00 24.44
N VAL A 257 -7.86 -8.26 24.21
CA VAL A 257 -8.18 -8.94 22.95
C VAL A 257 -9.48 -9.72 23.11
N ARG A 258 -10.41 -9.48 22.20
CA ARG A 258 -11.67 -10.22 22.07
C ARG A 258 -11.77 -10.78 20.68
N VAL A 259 -12.34 -11.97 20.51
CA VAL A 259 -12.46 -12.64 19.21
C VAL A 259 -13.86 -13.24 19.08
N ALA A 260 -14.48 -13.03 17.93
CA ALA A 260 -15.76 -13.66 17.59
C ALA A 260 -15.80 -14.05 16.10
N HIS A 261 -16.43 -15.17 15.80
CA HIS A 261 -16.87 -15.47 14.43
C HIS A 261 -18.24 -14.84 14.23
N ILE A 262 -18.35 -13.93 13.27
CA ILE A 262 -19.55 -13.15 13.01
C ILE A 262 -19.91 -13.22 11.52
N THR A 263 -21.16 -12.89 11.21
CA THR A 263 -21.62 -12.77 9.83
C THR A 263 -22.07 -11.34 9.57
N LEU A 264 -21.34 -10.62 8.74
CA LEU A 264 -21.66 -9.25 8.35
C LEU A 264 -22.85 -9.24 7.39
N GLN A 265 -23.80 -8.35 7.61
CA GLN A 265 -24.89 -8.14 6.65
C GLN A 265 -24.47 -7.19 5.52
N PRO A 266 -24.93 -7.43 4.28
CA PRO A 266 -24.73 -6.52 3.17
C PRO A 266 -25.35 -5.16 3.43
N PRO A 267 -24.80 -4.06 2.86
CA PRO A 267 -25.37 -2.73 3.02
C PRO A 267 -26.78 -2.64 2.40
N ARG A 268 -27.70 -1.93 3.03
CA ARG A 268 -29.10 -1.78 2.61
C ARG A 268 -29.30 -1.25 1.17
N ARG A 269 -28.27 -0.63 0.58
CA ARG A 269 -28.31 -0.03 -0.77
C ARG A 269 -27.60 -0.87 -1.82
N ALA A 270 -27.37 -2.14 -1.54
CA ALA A 270 -26.67 -3.04 -2.47
C ALA A 270 -27.45 -3.28 -3.78
N ALA A 271 -28.78 -3.18 -3.76
CA ALA A 271 -29.61 -3.45 -4.93
C ALA A 271 -29.42 -2.48 -6.11
N ASP A 272 -28.88 -1.27 -5.86
CA ASP A 272 -28.77 -0.22 -6.87
C ASP A 272 -27.35 -0.01 -7.41
N ASP A 273 -26.35 -0.79 -6.97
CA ASP A 273 -24.94 -0.60 -7.34
C ASP A 273 -24.31 -1.95 -7.73
N PRO A 274 -24.17 -2.25 -9.04
CA PRO A 274 -23.50 -3.45 -9.50
C PRO A 274 -22.04 -3.44 -9.03
N GLY A 275 -21.69 -4.37 -8.17
CA GLY A 275 -20.35 -4.47 -7.54
C GLY A 275 -20.37 -4.30 -6.03
N ILE A 276 -21.54 -4.20 -5.43
CA ILE A 276 -21.71 -4.31 -3.99
C ILE A 276 -22.06 -5.76 -3.63
N TRP A 277 -21.35 -6.27 -2.64
CA TRP A 277 -21.62 -7.51 -1.94
C TRP A 277 -23.12 -7.63 -1.53
N LEU A 278 -23.75 -8.74 -1.90
CA LEU A 278 -25.18 -8.99 -1.68
C LEU A 278 -25.44 -10.10 -0.67
N GLU A 279 -24.49 -11.00 -0.44
CA GLU A 279 -24.64 -12.12 0.48
C GLU A 279 -24.05 -11.82 1.86
N PRO A 280 -24.60 -12.40 2.94
CA PRO A 280 -24.00 -12.30 4.26
C PRO A 280 -22.58 -12.88 4.27
N LEU A 281 -21.63 -12.16 4.83
CA LEU A 281 -20.20 -12.49 4.81
C LEU A 281 -19.70 -12.96 6.17
N PRO A 282 -19.35 -14.25 6.34
CA PRO A 282 -18.75 -14.76 7.57
C PRO A 282 -17.29 -14.27 7.69
N VAL A 283 -16.95 -13.69 8.85
CA VAL A 283 -15.61 -13.21 9.13
C VAL A 283 -15.24 -13.43 10.61
N TRP A 284 -13.96 -13.41 10.90
CA TRP A 284 -13.46 -13.26 12.26
C TRP A 284 -13.32 -11.78 12.60
N ALA A 285 -13.93 -11.34 13.69
CA ALA A 285 -13.70 -10.02 14.29
C ALA A 285 -12.78 -10.15 15.49
N ILE A 286 -11.82 -9.24 15.58
CA ILE A 286 -10.82 -9.18 16.66
C ILE A 286 -10.80 -7.78 17.26
#